data_b6aab6dec98f9d7e748dfd6f08c9e42d
#
_entry.id   b6aab6dec98f9d7e748dfd6f08c9e42d
#
_cell.length_a   1.000
_cell.length_b   1.000
_cell.length_c   1.000
_cell.angle_alpha   90.00
_cell.angle_beta   90.00
_cell.angle_gamma   90.00
#
_symmetry.space_group_name_H-M   'P 1'
#
loop_
_entity.id
_entity.type
_entity.pdbx_description
1 polymer ?
#
loop_
_entity_poly.entity_id
_entity_poly.type
_entity_poly.pdbx_seq_one_letter_code
_entity_poly.pdbx_strand_id
1 'polypeptide(L)'
;MSKLSGSNVREVINKYMLADGMDPVIDLDKSHGVWLVDSKDNKEYLDLFSMFASMPVGYNHPYVLENKDRFISPALNKPTNSDVYSVEMA
;
A
#
# COMPACT_ATOMS: atom_id res chain seq x y z
N MET A 1 20.45 -7.94 13.85
CA MET A 1 19.44 -6.97 13.35
C MET A 1 18.10 -7.27 13.99
N SER A 2 17.46 -6.28 14.59
CA SER A 2 16.16 -6.50 15.20
C SER A 2 15.12 -6.71 14.11
N LYS A 3 14.20 -7.64 14.36
CA LYS A 3 13.14 -7.97 13.43
C LYS A 3 12.11 -6.85 13.36
N LEU A 4 11.78 -6.39 12.16
CA LEU A 4 10.73 -5.40 11.96
C LEU A 4 9.35 -6.03 12.15
N SER A 5 8.45 -5.29 12.78
CA SER A 5 7.05 -5.67 12.95
C SER A 5 6.19 -4.40 12.96
N GLY A 6 4.87 -4.55 12.85
CA GLY A 6 3.97 -3.39 12.93
C GLY A 6 4.18 -2.56 14.19
N SER A 7 4.60 -3.20 15.28
CA SER A 7 4.76 -2.53 16.58
C SER A 7 5.99 -1.62 16.64
N ASN A 8 7.03 -1.84 15.84
CA ASN A 8 8.26 -1.05 15.91
C ASN A 8 8.61 -0.27 14.64
N VAL A 9 7.78 -0.34 13.62
CA VAL A 9 8.03 0.33 12.34
C VAL A 9 8.26 1.83 12.53
N ARG A 10 7.37 2.51 13.27
CA ARG A 10 7.47 3.95 13.47
C ARG A 10 8.75 4.33 14.21
N GLU A 11 9.12 3.55 15.22
CA GLU A 11 10.37 3.77 15.97
C GLU A 11 11.60 3.64 15.06
N VAL A 12 11.62 2.61 14.21
CA VAL A 12 12.73 2.39 13.27
C VAL A 12 12.81 3.52 12.25
N ILE A 13 11.67 3.92 11.66
CA ILE A 13 11.62 5.02 10.70
C ILE A 13 12.12 6.32 11.33
N ASN A 14 11.74 6.60 12.57
CA ASN A 14 12.14 7.82 13.28
C ASN A 14 13.65 7.96 13.48
N LYS A 15 14.42 6.89 13.32
CA LYS A 15 15.88 6.97 13.39
C LYS A 15 16.48 7.67 12.18
N TYR A 16 15.75 7.73 11.07
CA TYR A 16 16.27 8.21 9.79
C TYR A 16 15.47 9.36 9.19
N MET A 17 14.21 9.51 9.59
CA MET A 17 13.34 10.55 9.06
C MET A 17 12.19 10.83 10.03
N LEU A 18 11.48 11.93 9.82
CA LEU A 18 10.30 12.25 10.62
C LEU A 18 9.15 11.30 10.29
N ALA A 19 8.72 10.53 11.27
CA ALA A 19 7.60 9.59 11.12
C ALA A 19 6.32 10.22 11.70
N ASP A 20 5.71 11.12 10.94
CA ASP A 20 4.50 11.86 11.35
C ASP A 20 3.23 11.41 10.59
N GLY A 21 3.27 10.25 9.97
CA GLY A 21 2.11 9.67 9.31
C GLY A 21 1.02 9.21 10.28
N MET A 22 -0.05 8.65 9.72
CA MET A 22 -1.17 8.12 10.49
C MET A 22 -0.73 6.97 11.39
N ASP A 23 -1.48 6.73 12.47
CA ASP A 23 -1.13 5.69 13.44
C ASP A 23 -1.14 4.27 12.90
N PRO A 24 -2.13 3.83 12.08
CA PRO A 24 -2.12 2.48 11.54
C PRO A 24 -0.88 2.17 10.71
N VAL A 25 -0.37 0.95 10.86
CA VAL A 25 0.71 0.40 10.02
C VAL A 25 0.08 -0.67 9.14
N ILE A 26 -0.04 -0.41 7.85
CA ILE A 26 -0.79 -1.28 6.95
C ILE A 26 -0.15 -2.66 6.81
N ASP A 27 -0.97 -3.70 6.90
CA ASP A 27 -0.64 -5.05 6.47
C ASP A 27 -1.09 -5.18 5.01
N LEU A 28 -0.13 -5.19 4.10
CA LEU A 28 -0.41 -5.17 2.67
C LEU A 28 -1.10 -6.45 2.19
N ASP A 29 -0.79 -7.58 2.82
CA ASP A 29 -1.34 -8.88 2.41
C ASP A 29 -2.75 -9.11 2.95
N LYS A 30 -3.01 -8.65 4.16
CA LYS A 30 -4.31 -8.86 4.84
C LYS A 30 -5.34 -7.80 4.50
N SER A 31 -4.92 -6.62 4.08
CA SER A 31 -5.86 -5.58 3.66
C SER A 31 -6.59 -6.02 2.39
N HIS A 32 -7.90 -5.73 2.32
CA HIS A 32 -8.72 -6.22 1.22
C HIS A 32 -9.90 -5.27 0.96
N GLY A 33 -10.21 -5.04 -0.30
CA GLY A 33 -11.31 -4.16 -0.69
C GLY A 33 -11.15 -2.78 -0.06
N VAL A 34 -12.16 -2.36 0.71
CA VAL A 34 -12.16 -1.06 1.41
C VAL A 34 -11.63 -1.15 2.84
N TRP A 35 -11.07 -2.30 3.23
CA TRP A 35 -10.62 -2.55 4.60
C TRP A 35 -9.10 -2.53 4.69
N LEU A 36 -8.59 -1.56 5.43
CA LEU A 36 -7.17 -1.49 5.80
C LEU A 36 -6.97 -2.27 7.09
N VAL A 37 -6.07 -3.24 7.08
CA VAL A 37 -5.74 -4.03 8.27
C VAL A 37 -4.45 -3.47 8.89
N ASP A 38 -4.51 -3.18 10.20
CA ASP A 38 -3.35 -2.71 10.96
C ASP A 38 -2.49 -3.90 11.37
N SER A 39 -1.22 -3.90 10.97
CA SER A 39 -0.30 -4.99 11.30
C SER A 39 0.09 -5.04 12.77
N LYS A 40 -0.23 -4.01 13.55
CA LYS A 40 0.06 -3.99 15.00
C LYS A 40 -0.87 -4.92 15.78
N ASP A 41 -2.16 -4.95 15.43
CA ASP A 41 -3.18 -5.62 16.22
C ASP A 41 -4.26 -6.31 15.40
N ASN A 42 -4.10 -6.34 14.07
CA ASN A 42 -5.07 -6.90 13.11
C ASN A 42 -6.43 -6.20 13.11
N LYS A 43 -6.54 -4.99 13.64
CA LYS A 43 -7.76 -4.21 13.52
C LYS A 43 -8.03 -3.85 12.08
N GLU A 44 -9.31 -3.87 11.69
CA GLU A 44 -9.75 -3.44 10.38
C GLU A 44 -10.32 -2.03 10.45
N TYR A 45 -9.91 -1.19 9.53
CA TYR A 45 -10.42 0.18 9.38
C TYR A 45 -11.05 0.34 8.01
N LEU A 46 -12.20 1.00 7.95
CA LEU A 46 -12.78 1.39 6.68
C LEU A 46 -11.91 2.50 6.07
N ASP A 47 -11.34 2.21 4.91
CA ASP A 47 -10.40 3.12 4.27
C ASP A 47 -11.14 4.16 3.41
N LEU A 48 -11.30 5.35 3.94
CA LEU A 48 -11.83 6.51 3.22
C LEU A 48 -10.72 7.40 2.66
N PHE A 49 -9.48 7.06 2.92
CA PHE A 49 -8.29 7.79 2.48
C PHE A 49 -7.82 7.33 1.10
N SER A 50 -7.84 6.01 0.85
CA SER A 50 -7.45 5.38 -0.42
C SER A 50 -6.06 5.80 -0.91
N MET A 51 -5.11 5.99 0.01
CA MET A 51 -3.75 6.46 -0.29
C MET A 51 -3.76 7.69 -1.20
N PHE A 52 -4.47 8.74 -0.80
CA PHE A 52 -4.70 9.95 -1.61
C PHE A 52 -5.38 9.63 -2.94
N ALA A 53 -6.38 8.75 -2.89
CA ALA A 53 -7.14 8.30 -4.08
C ALA A 53 -6.30 7.53 -5.11
N SER A 54 -5.14 7.01 -4.73
CA SER A 54 -4.30 6.21 -5.62
C SER A 54 -4.69 4.73 -5.62
N MET A 55 -5.65 4.32 -4.78
CA MET A 55 -6.13 2.94 -4.68
C MET A 55 -7.64 2.87 -4.98
N PRO A 56 -8.08 3.24 -6.19
CA PRO A 56 -9.51 3.38 -6.48
C PRO A 56 -10.29 2.06 -6.46
N VAL A 57 -9.62 0.92 -6.67
CA VAL A 57 -10.27 -0.40 -6.64
C VAL A 57 -10.06 -1.14 -5.32
N GLY A 58 -9.46 -0.47 -4.33
CA GLY A 58 -9.18 -1.08 -3.03
C GLY A 58 -7.96 -1.98 -3.04
N TYR A 59 -7.77 -2.69 -1.92
CA TYR A 59 -6.61 -3.54 -1.69
C TYR A 59 -6.87 -4.96 -2.17
N ASN A 60 -5.87 -5.57 -2.81
CA ASN A 60 -5.89 -6.97 -3.19
C ASN A 60 -7.13 -7.37 -4.00
N HIS A 61 -7.55 -6.50 -4.93
CA HIS A 61 -8.68 -6.81 -5.81
C HIS A 61 -8.42 -8.11 -6.57
N PRO A 62 -9.39 -9.05 -6.63
CA PRO A 62 -9.16 -10.35 -7.27
C PRO A 62 -8.65 -10.27 -8.71
N TYR A 63 -9.19 -9.36 -9.52
CA TYR A 63 -8.74 -9.18 -10.90
C TYR A 63 -7.25 -8.78 -10.95
N VAL A 64 -6.83 -7.86 -10.08
CA VAL A 64 -5.43 -7.41 -10.03
C VAL A 64 -4.51 -8.56 -9.61
N LEU A 65 -4.90 -9.35 -8.62
CA LEU A 65 -4.11 -10.50 -8.16
C LEU A 65 -4.00 -11.58 -9.25
N GLU A 66 -5.08 -11.85 -9.97
CA GLU A 66 -5.10 -12.83 -11.06
C GLU A 66 -4.23 -12.39 -12.25
N ASN A 67 -4.09 -11.08 -12.45
CA ASN A 67 -3.36 -10.49 -13.57
C ASN A 67 -2.09 -9.77 -13.14
N LYS A 68 -1.56 -10.10 -11.96
CA LYS A 68 -0.42 -9.37 -11.36
C LYS A 68 0.79 -9.25 -12.27
N ASP A 69 1.05 -10.25 -13.10
CA ASP A 69 2.20 -10.23 -14.02
C ASP A 69 2.11 -9.10 -15.05
N ARG A 70 0.89 -8.67 -15.39
CA ARG A 70 0.67 -7.53 -16.30
C ARG A 70 1.01 -6.19 -15.64
N PHE A 71 1.01 -6.13 -14.31
CA PHE A 71 1.23 -4.89 -13.55
C PHE A 71 2.67 -4.72 -13.08
N ILE A 72 3.51 -5.75 -13.21
CA ILE A 72 4.88 -5.70 -12.69
C ILE A 72 5.69 -4.59 -13.35
N SER A 73 5.75 -4.55 -14.68
CA SER A 73 6.54 -3.54 -15.40
C SER A 73 6.04 -2.12 -15.15
N PRO A 74 4.72 -1.83 -15.24
CA PRO A 74 4.22 -0.51 -14.86
C PRO A 74 4.53 -0.11 -13.43
N ALA A 75 4.40 -1.03 -12.48
CA ALA A 75 4.67 -0.74 -11.07
C ALA A 75 6.14 -0.41 -10.82
N LEU A 76 7.05 -1.08 -11.53
CA LEU A 76 8.49 -0.86 -11.37
C LEU A 76 8.98 0.40 -12.10
N ASN A 77 8.39 0.73 -13.24
CA ASN A 77 8.96 1.75 -14.14
C ASN A 77 8.11 3.00 -14.27
N LYS A 78 6.80 2.91 -14.05
CA LYS A 78 5.89 4.03 -14.18
C LYS A 78 4.70 3.88 -13.23
N PRO A 79 4.94 4.00 -11.91
CA PRO A 79 3.87 3.81 -10.92
C PRO A 79 2.85 4.93 -10.92
N THR A 80 3.14 6.07 -11.54
CA THR A 80 2.20 7.17 -11.67
C THR A 80 1.81 7.39 -13.12
N ASN A 81 0.60 7.88 -13.30
CA ASN A 81 0.01 8.08 -14.63
C ASN A 81 0.01 9.56 -14.99
N SER A 82 1.20 10.08 -15.35
CA SER A 82 1.38 11.51 -15.62
C SER A 82 2.33 11.73 -16.79
N ASP A 83 2.10 12.80 -17.53
CA ASP A 83 2.95 13.44 -18.53
C ASP A 83 3.40 12.58 -19.73
N VAL A 84 3.89 11.37 -19.49
CA VAL A 84 4.31 10.43 -20.53
C VAL A 84 3.43 9.20 -20.46
N TYR A 85 2.79 8.86 -21.57
CA TYR A 85 1.84 7.75 -21.61
C TYR A 85 2.53 6.42 -21.96
N SER A 86 1.87 5.32 -21.64
CA SER A 86 2.32 3.97 -21.97
C SER A 86 1.20 3.15 -22.60
N VAL A 87 1.55 2.06 -23.24
CA VAL A 87 0.56 1.14 -23.83
C VAL A 87 -0.32 0.53 -22.74
N GLU A 88 0.27 0.18 -21.61
CA GLU A 88 -0.41 -0.42 -20.46
C GLU A 88 -1.48 0.49 -19.87
N MET A 89 -1.34 1.81 -20.05
CA MET A 89 -2.32 2.79 -19.61
C MET A 89 -3.58 2.77 -20.49
N ALA A 90 -3.43 2.46 -21.77
CA ALA A 90 -4.54 2.49 -22.73
C ALA A 90 -5.40 1.23 -22.64
#